data_2e2a101aefd2062fce91ccf54de2e38f
#
_entry.id   2e2a101aefd2062fce91ccf54de2e38f
#
_cell.length_a   1.000
_cell.length_b   1.000
_cell.length_c   1.000
_cell.angle_alpha   90.00
_cell.angle_beta   90.00
_cell.angle_gamma   90.00
#
_symmetry.space_group_name_H-M   'P 1'
#
loop_
_entity.id
_entity.type
_entity.pdbx_description
1 polymer ?
#
loop_
_entity_poly.entity_id
_entity_poly.type
_entity_poly.pdbx_seq_one_letter_code
_entity_poly.pdbx_strand_id
1 'polypeptide(L)'
;MKKYILIMLMFPLFAFSQKMVSKDVMEVKKFQEDLNAEYLNSKETPLRGDNFTNFKGHPFFPFSPKYKITAKFVKTKSPKPFDLPTSSGKTKSYREYGKATFELDGKPYALTLYQSLDLIKQKKYKDYLFLPFRDLTNEKETYGGGKYMDLTIPKGNTIVLDFNKSYQPFCAYNAYDYNCPIVPEENKLPVEIRAGVMYEDIYHH
;
A
#
# COMPACT_ATOMS: atom_id res chain seq x y z
N MET A 1 -1.16 29.48 54.43
CA MET A 1 -0.64 29.38 53.05
C MET A 1 -1.27 28.17 52.40
N LYS A 2 -2.31 28.38 51.54
CA LYS A 2 -3.01 27.29 50.82
C LYS A 2 -2.26 26.99 49.53
N LYS A 3 -1.67 25.79 49.41
CA LYS A 3 -1.10 25.29 48.15
C LYS A 3 -2.25 24.79 47.26
N TYR A 4 -2.56 25.50 46.21
CA TYR A 4 -3.41 25.01 45.17
C TYR A 4 -2.60 24.12 44.25
N ILE A 5 -2.92 22.83 44.23
CA ILE A 5 -2.33 21.87 43.29
C ILE A 5 -3.11 22.04 41.95
N LEU A 6 -2.44 22.57 40.97
CA LEU A 6 -2.91 22.69 39.61
C LEU A 6 -2.82 21.29 38.93
N ILE A 7 -3.86 20.46 39.12
CA ILE A 7 -4.01 19.23 38.35
C ILE A 7 -4.72 19.60 37.08
N MET A 8 -3.97 19.86 36.03
CA MET A 8 -4.51 20.35 34.77
C MET A 8 -4.58 19.25 33.70
N LEU A 9 -5.79 18.93 33.31
CA LEU A 9 -6.29 18.76 31.93
C LEU A 9 -5.34 18.13 30.86
N MET A 10 -4.75 16.95 31.13
CA MET A 10 -4.17 16.13 30.07
C MET A 10 -5.08 14.98 29.56
N PHE A 11 -6.30 14.85 30.09
CA PHE A 11 -7.18 13.71 29.78
C PHE A 11 -7.80 13.67 28.38
N PRO A 12 -8.17 14.76 27.70
CA PRO A 12 -8.87 14.63 26.39
C PRO A 12 -7.96 14.22 25.23
N LEU A 13 -6.67 14.60 25.26
CA LEU A 13 -5.72 14.25 24.18
C LEU A 13 -5.39 12.76 24.15
N PHE A 14 -5.22 12.14 25.31
CA PHE A 14 -4.95 10.70 25.40
C PHE A 14 -6.15 9.85 24.93
N ALA A 15 -7.34 10.22 25.34
CA ALA A 15 -8.55 9.50 24.94
C ALA A 15 -8.83 9.60 23.43
N PHE A 16 -8.55 10.74 22.81
CA PHE A 16 -8.69 10.94 21.38
C PHE A 16 -7.65 10.13 20.59
N SER A 17 -6.40 10.11 21.05
CA SER A 17 -5.32 9.32 20.45
C SER A 17 -5.63 7.83 20.50
N GLN A 18 -6.06 7.30 21.65
CA GLN A 18 -6.44 5.88 21.78
C GLN A 18 -7.64 5.50 20.88
N LYS A 19 -8.62 6.38 20.75
CA LYS A 19 -9.78 6.15 19.86
C LYS A 19 -9.37 6.14 18.39
N MET A 20 -8.45 6.99 17.97
CA MET A 20 -7.93 7.00 16.60
C MET A 20 -7.13 5.73 16.29
N VAL A 21 -6.21 5.33 17.15
CA VAL A 21 -5.44 4.09 16.99
C VAL A 21 -6.36 2.87 16.90
N SER A 22 -7.40 2.79 17.74
CA SER A 22 -8.39 1.73 17.68
C SER A 22 -9.13 1.68 16.33
N LYS A 23 -9.50 2.84 15.78
CA LYS A 23 -10.14 2.93 14.45
C LYS A 23 -9.20 2.46 13.35
N ASP A 24 -7.95 2.92 13.35
CA ASP A 24 -6.95 2.54 12.34
C ASP A 24 -6.66 1.04 12.37
N VAL A 25 -6.56 0.44 13.55
CA VAL A 25 -6.41 -1.01 13.72
C VAL A 25 -7.59 -1.76 13.09
N MET A 26 -8.83 -1.30 13.35
CA MET A 26 -10.03 -1.93 12.77
C MET A 26 -10.07 -1.82 11.25
N GLU A 27 -9.67 -0.67 10.69
CA GLU A 27 -9.62 -0.47 9.23
C GLU A 27 -8.57 -1.37 8.58
N VAL A 28 -7.39 -1.52 9.20
CA VAL A 28 -6.34 -2.42 8.69
C VAL A 28 -6.77 -3.87 8.82
N LYS A 29 -7.38 -4.26 9.95
CA LYS A 29 -7.90 -5.62 10.14
C LYS A 29 -8.96 -5.96 9.08
N LYS A 30 -9.89 -5.04 8.83
CA LYS A 30 -10.88 -5.23 7.76
C LYS A 30 -10.22 -5.41 6.39
N PHE A 31 -9.23 -4.59 6.06
CA PHE A 31 -8.47 -4.73 4.81
C PHE A 31 -7.81 -6.11 4.69
N GLN A 32 -7.20 -6.61 5.76
CA GLN A 32 -6.58 -7.93 5.79
C GLN A 32 -7.61 -9.06 5.63
N GLU A 33 -8.77 -8.94 6.27
CA GLU A 33 -9.88 -9.88 6.13
C GLU A 33 -10.43 -9.88 4.69
N ASP A 34 -10.64 -8.70 4.10
CA ASP A 34 -11.14 -8.56 2.72
C ASP A 34 -10.13 -9.15 1.72
N LEU A 35 -8.82 -8.88 1.89
CA LEU A 35 -7.77 -9.45 1.04
C LEU A 35 -7.73 -10.98 1.15
N ASN A 36 -7.80 -11.54 2.35
CA ASN A 36 -7.84 -12.98 2.53
C ASN A 36 -9.12 -13.60 1.94
N ALA A 37 -10.25 -12.92 2.06
CA ALA A 37 -11.52 -13.39 1.50
C ALA A 37 -11.48 -13.46 -0.04
N GLU A 38 -10.84 -12.48 -0.71
CA GLU A 38 -10.60 -12.50 -2.16
C GLU A 38 -9.78 -13.73 -2.57
N TYR A 39 -8.68 -14.01 -1.86
CA TYR A 39 -7.82 -15.16 -2.19
C TYR A 39 -8.44 -16.51 -1.84
N LEU A 40 -9.38 -16.58 -0.91
CA LEU A 40 -10.15 -17.77 -0.57
C LEU A 40 -11.37 -17.98 -1.48
N ASN A 41 -11.74 -16.98 -2.27
CA ASN A 41 -12.84 -17.07 -3.22
C ASN A 41 -12.35 -17.70 -4.54
N SER A 42 -12.77 -18.90 -4.85
CA SER A 42 -12.36 -19.66 -6.04
C SER A 42 -12.66 -18.98 -7.38
N LYS A 43 -13.51 -17.93 -7.41
CA LYS A 43 -13.84 -17.16 -8.61
C LYS A 43 -12.96 -15.93 -8.81
N GLU A 44 -12.28 -15.46 -7.77
CA GLU A 44 -11.53 -14.20 -7.74
C GLU A 44 -10.03 -14.42 -7.49
N THR A 45 -9.68 -15.54 -6.84
CA THR A 45 -8.32 -15.87 -6.43
C THR A 45 -7.34 -15.97 -7.61
N PRO A 46 -6.11 -15.45 -7.48
CA PRO A 46 -5.04 -15.75 -8.41
C PRO A 46 -4.45 -17.16 -8.22
N LEU A 47 -4.73 -17.81 -7.09
CA LEU A 47 -4.15 -19.10 -6.73
C LEU A 47 -4.76 -20.24 -7.56
N ARG A 48 -3.92 -21.24 -7.89
CA ARG A 48 -4.33 -22.45 -8.65
C ARG A 48 -3.88 -23.72 -7.95
N GLY A 49 -4.62 -24.81 -8.17
CA GLY A 49 -4.26 -26.14 -7.71
C GLY A 49 -3.93 -26.18 -6.21
N ASP A 50 -2.78 -26.75 -5.89
CA ASP A 50 -2.32 -26.90 -4.51
C ASP A 50 -2.06 -25.57 -3.80
N ASN A 51 -1.65 -24.54 -4.55
CA ASN A 51 -1.50 -23.19 -3.99
C ASN A 51 -2.83 -22.67 -3.41
N PHE A 52 -3.95 -22.92 -4.11
CA PHE A 52 -5.27 -22.56 -3.61
C PHE A 52 -5.72 -23.45 -2.44
N THR A 53 -5.56 -24.76 -2.57
CA THR A 53 -5.99 -25.73 -1.56
C THR A 53 -5.26 -25.52 -0.21
N ASN A 54 -3.97 -25.16 -0.28
CA ASN A 54 -3.11 -25.00 0.89
C ASN A 54 -3.14 -23.59 1.47
N PHE A 55 -3.70 -22.61 0.76
CA PHE A 55 -3.75 -21.23 1.25
C PHE A 55 -4.61 -21.10 2.51
N LYS A 56 -4.07 -20.54 3.57
CA LYS A 56 -4.75 -20.32 4.86
C LYS A 56 -4.90 -18.83 5.22
N GLY A 57 -4.42 -17.95 4.35
CA GLY A 57 -4.40 -16.51 4.54
C GLY A 57 -2.98 -15.95 4.38
N HIS A 58 -2.91 -14.66 4.12
CA HIS A 58 -1.64 -13.97 4.05
C HIS A 58 -1.03 -13.77 5.44
N PRO A 59 0.28 -13.94 5.60
CA PRO A 59 0.98 -13.39 6.75
C PRO A 59 1.06 -11.86 6.62
N PHE A 60 0.92 -11.15 7.74
CA PHE A 60 1.00 -9.70 7.80
C PHE A 60 1.97 -9.25 8.87
N PHE A 61 2.66 -8.14 8.63
CA PHE A 61 3.34 -7.44 9.71
C PHE A 61 2.33 -6.96 10.76
N PRO A 62 2.73 -6.90 12.05
CA PRO A 62 1.92 -6.26 13.08
C PRO A 62 1.58 -4.82 12.69
N PHE A 63 0.35 -4.39 12.98
CA PHE A 63 -0.05 -3.00 12.78
C PHE A 63 0.91 -2.04 13.49
N SER A 64 1.32 -0.99 12.79
CA SER A 64 2.11 0.08 13.38
C SER A 64 1.61 1.45 12.89
N PRO A 65 1.22 2.35 13.80
CA PRO A 65 0.77 3.70 13.44
C PRO A 65 1.88 4.52 12.78
N LYS A 66 3.16 4.17 12.99
CA LYS A 66 4.33 4.73 12.32
C LYS A 66 4.21 4.70 10.80
N TYR A 67 3.57 3.67 10.26
CA TYR A 67 3.44 3.42 8.83
C TYR A 67 2.11 3.93 8.23
N LYS A 68 1.34 4.70 8.99
CA LYS A 68 0.21 5.49 8.46
C LYS A 68 0.60 6.97 8.41
N ILE A 69 1.02 7.43 7.25
CA ILE A 69 1.71 8.73 7.08
C ILE A 69 0.84 9.68 6.26
N THR A 70 0.64 10.89 6.74
CA THR A 70 0.06 11.98 5.95
C THR A 70 1.18 12.66 5.17
N ALA A 71 1.24 12.39 3.87
CA ALA A 71 2.25 12.93 2.97
C ALA A 71 1.78 14.23 2.31
N LYS A 72 2.70 15.15 2.03
CA LYS A 72 2.45 16.28 1.14
C LYS A 72 2.27 15.75 -0.29
N PHE A 73 1.21 16.13 -0.93
CA PHE A 73 0.89 15.71 -2.29
C PHE A 73 0.99 16.89 -3.27
N VAL A 74 1.69 16.66 -4.38
CA VAL A 74 1.80 17.63 -5.48
C VAL A 74 1.41 16.93 -6.77
N LYS A 75 0.35 17.42 -7.40
CA LYS A 75 -0.11 16.91 -8.70
C LYS A 75 0.87 17.28 -9.79
N THR A 76 1.19 16.33 -10.68
CA THR A 76 2.04 16.55 -11.85
C THR A 76 1.34 17.45 -12.86
N LYS A 77 2.03 18.49 -13.31
CA LYS A 77 1.52 19.40 -14.35
C LYS A 77 1.66 18.73 -15.71
N SER A 78 0.58 18.68 -16.48
CA SER A 78 0.55 18.14 -17.85
C SER A 78 1.21 16.75 -18.00
N PRO A 79 0.74 15.73 -17.24
CA PRO A 79 1.35 14.40 -17.25
C PRO A 79 1.21 13.76 -18.65
N LYS A 80 2.32 13.28 -19.19
CA LYS A 80 2.34 12.56 -20.47
C LYS A 80 2.07 11.07 -20.22
N PRO A 81 1.36 10.39 -21.14
CA PRO A 81 1.31 8.93 -21.15
C PRO A 81 2.70 8.32 -21.33
N PHE A 82 2.93 7.19 -20.70
CA PHE A 82 4.11 6.37 -20.91
C PHE A 82 3.75 4.89 -20.72
N ASP A 83 4.58 4.01 -21.26
CA ASP A 83 4.40 2.57 -21.17
C ASP A 83 5.20 2.03 -19.99
N LEU A 84 4.49 1.58 -18.96
CA LEU A 84 5.07 0.95 -17.77
C LEU A 84 5.31 -0.55 -18.06
N PRO A 85 6.56 -1.03 -17.95
CA PRO A 85 6.87 -2.45 -18.13
C PRO A 85 6.14 -3.34 -17.12
N THR A 86 5.89 -4.57 -17.52
CA THR A 86 5.24 -5.58 -16.69
C THR A 86 6.06 -6.86 -16.61
N SER A 87 5.73 -7.72 -15.65
CA SER A 87 6.44 -8.99 -15.37
C SER A 87 6.47 -9.96 -16.57
N SER A 88 5.55 -9.84 -17.52
CA SER A 88 5.52 -10.70 -18.73
C SER A 88 6.25 -10.10 -19.94
N GLY A 89 6.99 -9.01 -19.78
CA GLY A 89 7.66 -8.29 -20.88
C GLY A 89 6.71 -7.43 -21.74
N LYS A 90 5.42 -7.40 -21.41
CA LYS A 90 4.45 -6.46 -22.02
C LYS A 90 4.50 -5.12 -21.30
N THR A 91 3.76 -4.15 -21.83
CA THR A 91 3.58 -2.84 -21.18
C THR A 91 2.11 -2.55 -20.92
N LYS A 92 1.86 -1.62 -19.99
CA LYS A 92 0.55 -1.03 -19.72
C LYS A 92 0.68 0.48 -19.73
N SER A 93 -0.30 1.17 -20.29
CA SER A 93 -0.26 2.62 -20.43
C SER A 93 -0.66 3.31 -19.12
N TYR A 94 0.25 4.13 -18.62
CA TYR A 94 0.10 4.92 -17.39
C TYR A 94 0.43 6.39 -17.61
N ARG A 95 0.12 7.21 -16.63
CA ARG A 95 0.67 8.55 -16.49
C ARG A 95 1.09 8.79 -15.05
N GLU A 96 2.14 9.57 -14.83
CA GLU A 96 2.47 10.09 -13.51
C GLU A 96 1.38 11.06 -13.08
N TYR A 97 0.66 10.77 -12.00
CA TYR A 97 -0.42 11.64 -11.53
C TYR A 97 0.07 12.68 -10.53
N GLY A 98 1.04 12.35 -9.71
CA GLY A 98 1.60 13.25 -8.71
C GLY A 98 2.64 12.58 -7.83
N LYS A 99 3.25 13.37 -6.95
CA LYS A 99 4.25 12.92 -5.98
C LYS A 99 3.79 13.15 -4.55
N ALA A 100 3.96 12.13 -3.73
CA ALA A 100 3.79 12.18 -2.30
C ALA A 100 5.17 12.28 -1.63
N THR A 101 5.39 13.35 -0.85
CA THR A 101 6.62 13.52 -0.07
C THR A 101 6.29 13.42 1.41
N PHE A 102 7.09 12.66 2.14
CA PHE A 102 6.88 12.38 3.55
C PHE A 102 8.20 12.20 4.29
N GLU A 103 8.11 12.17 5.61
CA GLU A 103 9.24 11.88 6.48
C GLU A 103 8.98 10.55 7.21
N LEU A 104 10.02 9.74 7.32
CA LEU A 104 10.02 8.51 8.10
C LEU A 104 11.38 8.40 8.82
N ASP A 105 11.35 8.23 10.15
CA ASP A 105 12.54 8.18 11.00
C ASP A 105 13.47 9.39 10.80
N GLY A 106 12.90 10.60 10.66
CA GLY A 106 13.64 11.85 10.49
C GLY A 106 14.30 12.02 9.11
N LYS A 107 13.98 11.15 8.14
CA LYS A 107 14.51 11.23 6.78
C LYS A 107 13.39 11.49 5.76
N PRO A 108 13.62 12.37 4.78
CA PRO A 108 12.65 12.66 3.74
C PRO A 108 12.65 11.56 2.67
N TYR A 109 11.46 11.22 2.19
CA TYR A 109 11.21 10.28 1.09
C TYR A 109 10.16 10.83 0.13
N ALA A 110 10.15 10.32 -1.08
CA ALA A 110 9.14 10.63 -2.07
C ALA A 110 8.70 9.36 -2.82
N LEU A 111 7.43 9.30 -3.17
CA LEU A 111 6.86 8.26 -4.02
C LEU A 111 6.00 8.90 -5.10
N THR A 112 6.13 8.40 -6.32
CA THR A 112 5.32 8.81 -7.46
C THR A 112 4.06 7.96 -7.52
N LEU A 113 2.91 8.61 -7.67
CA LEU A 113 1.61 7.98 -7.84
C LEU A 113 1.23 7.98 -9.31
N TYR A 114 0.73 6.84 -9.77
CA TYR A 114 0.40 6.64 -11.17
C TYR A 114 -1.10 6.48 -11.39
N GLN A 115 -1.54 6.74 -12.59
CA GLN A 115 -2.90 6.48 -13.03
C GLN A 115 -2.89 5.64 -14.31
N SER A 116 -3.53 4.48 -14.27
CA SER A 116 -3.71 3.63 -15.44
C SER A 116 -4.68 4.26 -16.40
N LEU A 117 -4.25 4.48 -17.66
CA LEU A 117 -5.09 5.07 -18.69
C LEU A 117 -6.22 4.16 -19.15
N ASP A 118 -6.09 2.85 -18.94
CA ASP A 118 -7.16 1.90 -19.25
C ASP A 118 -8.19 1.82 -18.12
N LEU A 119 -7.76 1.79 -16.87
CA LEU A 119 -8.69 1.70 -15.73
C LEU A 119 -9.58 2.93 -15.62
N ILE A 120 -9.05 4.14 -15.84
CA ILE A 120 -9.82 5.39 -15.70
C ILE A 120 -10.92 5.57 -16.76
N LYS A 121 -10.93 4.77 -17.82
CA LYS A 121 -12.05 4.71 -18.78
C LYS A 121 -13.33 4.17 -18.12
N GLN A 122 -13.19 3.40 -17.05
CA GLN A 122 -14.30 2.87 -16.28
C GLN A 122 -14.67 3.84 -15.16
N LYS A 123 -15.95 4.19 -15.04
CA LYS A 123 -16.46 5.18 -14.06
C LYS A 123 -16.02 4.89 -12.61
N LYS A 124 -15.99 3.61 -12.20
CA LYS A 124 -15.61 3.20 -10.84
C LYS A 124 -14.14 3.48 -10.50
N TYR A 125 -13.24 3.59 -11.51
CA TYR A 125 -11.81 3.82 -11.32
C TYR A 125 -11.37 5.24 -11.70
N LYS A 126 -12.30 6.16 -11.95
CA LYS A 126 -12.00 7.53 -12.37
C LYS A 126 -11.03 8.25 -11.42
N ASP A 127 -11.17 8.03 -10.12
CA ASP A 127 -10.38 8.66 -9.08
C ASP A 127 -9.32 7.71 -8.48
N TYR A 128 -9.08 6.57 -9.11
CA TYR A 128 -8.11 5.57 -8.67
C TYR A 128 -6.68 6.03 -8.96
N LEU A 129 -5.82 5.84 -7.96
CA LEU A 129 -4.37 6.02 -8.06
C LEU A 129 -3.65 4.74 -7.66
N PHE A 130 -2.67 4.37 -8.42
CA PHE A 130 -1.81 3.22 -8.22
C PHE A 130 -0.47 3.67 -7.63
N LEU A 131 -0.06 3.06 -6.53
CA LEU A 131 1.23 3.30 -5.89
C LEU A 131 2.00 1.99 -5.72
N PRO A 132 2.81 1.60 -6.72
CA PRO A 132 3.77 0.52 -6.57
C PRO A 132 5.03 1.04 -5.88
N PHE A 133 5.64 0.26 -4.98
CA PHE A 133 6.90 0.61 -4.35
C PHE A 133 7.72 -0.63 -3.97
N ARG A 134 9.03 -0.45 -3.87
CA ARG A 134 9.96 -1.40 -3.26
C ARG A 134 10.63 -0.76 -2.06
N ASP A 135 11.04 -1.60 -1.12
CA ASP A 135 11.75 -1.19 0.09
C ASP A 135 12.75 -2.30 0.49
N LEU A 136 13.52 -2.10 1.55
CA LEU A 136 14.58 -3.04 1.95
C LEU A 136 14.06 -4.34 2.58
N THR A 137 12.74 -4.54 2.71
CA THR A 137 12.14 -5.83 3.11
C THR A 137 11.98 -6.79 1.93
N ASN A 138 12.03 -6.29 0.69
CA ASN A 138 11.87 -7.13 -0.50
C ASN A 138 12.97 -8.19 -0.60
N GLU A 139 12.60 -9.38 -1.05
CA GLU A 139 13.47 -10.58 -1.15
C GLU A 139 13.91 -11.16 0.22
N LYS A 140 13.40 -10.61 1.33
CA LYS A 140 13.67 -11.09 2.69
C LYS A 140 12.39 -11.47 3.42
N GLU A 141 11.47 -10.53 3.56
CA GLU A 141 10.21 -10.66 4.30
C GLU A 141 9.00 -10.39 3.41
N THR A 142 9.21 -9.75 2.26
CA THR A 142 8.18 -9.42 1.28
C THR A 142 8.62 -9.79 -0.14
N TYR A 143 7.66 -9.89 -1.04
CA TYR A 143 7.90 -10.28 -2.43
C TYR A 143 8.93 -9.38 -3.13
N GLY A 144 9.88 -9.98 -3.87
CA GLY A 144 10.96 -9.28 -4.56
C GLY A 144 10.49 -8.27 -5.61
N GLY A 145 9.33 -8.49 -6.23
CA GLY A 145 8.73 -7.58 -7.19
C GLY A 145 8.13 -6.30 -6.58
N GLY A 146 8.07 -6.20 -5.25
CA GLY A 146 7.55 -5.04 -4.53
C GLY A 146 6.13 -5.20 -4.02
N LYS A 147 5.63 -4.14 -3.42
CA LYS A 147 4.28 -4.00 -2.85
C LYS A 147 3.49 -2.91 -3.58
N TYR A 148 2.18 -3.02 -3.51
CA TYR A 148 1.24 -2.07 -4.10
C TYR A 148 0.33 -1.45 -3.05
N MET A 149 -0.12 -0.25 -3.29
CA MET A 149 -1.23 0.39 -2.59
C MET A 149 -2.20 1.00 -3.59
N ASP A 150 -3.49 0.78 -3.33
CA ASP A 150 -4.59 1.41 -4.04
C ASP A 150 -5.02 2.67 -3.29
N LEU A 151 -5.00 3.79 -3.97
CA LEU A 151 -5.29 5.09 -3.39
C LEU A 151 -6.36 5.81 -4.22
N THR A 152 -6.89 6.87 -3.63
CA THR A 152 -7.86 7.74 -4.32
C THR A 152 -7.30 9.15 -4.44
N ILE A 153 -7.64 9.85 -5.52
CA ILE A 153 -7.24 11.24 -5.74
C ILE A 153 -7.64 12.08 -4.53
N PRO A 154 -6.68 12.73 -3.87
CA PRO A 154 -6.97 13.56 -2.71
C PRO A 154 -7.67 14.85 -3.12
N LYS A 155 -8.53 15.38 -2.24
CA LYS A 155 -9.23 16.66 -2.46
C LYS A 155 -8.33 17.90 -2.26
N GLY A 156 -7.15 17.72 -1.67
CA GLY A 156 -6.24 18.82 -1.32
C GLY A 156 -4.78 18.48 -1.64
N ASN A 157 -3.87 19.08 -0.89
CA ASN A 157 -2.42 18.95 -1.08
C ASN A 157 -1.77 17.94 -0.13
N THR A 158 -2.57 17.05 0.46
CA THR A 158 -2.09 15.94 1.29
C THR A 158 -2.76 14.63 0.88
N ILE A 159 -2.05 13.52 1.07
CA ILE A 159 -2.55 12.16 0.86
C ILE A 159 -2.10 11.27 2.00
N VAL A 160 -2.96 10.35 2.44
CA VAL A 160 -2.61 9.37 3.46
C VAL A 160 -2.01 8.14 2.79
N LEU A 161 -0.78 7.82 3.15
CA LEU A 161 -0.10 6.58 2.79
C LEU A 161 -0.17 5.63 3.98
N ASP A 162 -1.09 4.68 3.95
CA ASP A 162 -1.21 3.66 4.98
C ASP A 162 -0.53 2.37 4.52
N PHE A 163 0.78 2.28 4.75
CA PHE A 163 1.58 1.11 4.36
C PHE A 163 1.12 -0.18 5.05
N ASN A 164 0.36 -0.10 6.17
CA ASN A 164 -0.25 -1.27 6.79
C ASN A 164 -1.30 -1.94 5.88
N LYS A 165 -1.74 -1.24 4.83
CA LYS A 165 -2.67 -1.74 3.79
C LYS A 165 -1.96 -2.02 2.47
N SER A 166 -0.63 -2.20 2.47
CA SER A 166 0.08 -2.62 1.26
C SER A 166 -0.05 -4.12 1.04
N TYR A 167 -0.12 -4.50 -0.24
CA TYR A 167 -0.29 -5.89 -0.68
C TYR A 167 0.67 -6.23 -1.82
N GLN A 168 0.82 -7.51 -2.17
CA GLN A 168 1.63 -7.94 -3.30
C GLN A 168 0.79 -8.11 -4.56
N PRO A 169 1.41 -7.92 -5.75
CA PRO A 169 0.75 -8.21 -7.01
C PRO A 169 0.39 -9.70 -7.13
N PHE A 170 -0.66 -10.01 -7.87
CA PHE A 170 -1.06 -11.38 -8.15
C PHE A 170 0.04 -12.23 -8.77
N CYS A 171 1.01 -11.60 -9.47
CA CYS A 171 2.17 -12.28 -10.04
C CYS A 171 3.10 -12.91 -8.99
N ALA A 172 3.04 -12.46 -7.73
CA ALA A 172 3.74 -13.10 -6.62
C ALA A 172 3.20 -14.51 -6.33
N TYR A 173 2.00 -14.83 -6.78
CA TYR A 173 1.27 -16.06 -6.52
C TYR A 173 0.99 -16.87 -7.79
N ASN A 174 0.96 -16.19 -8.94
CA ASN A 174 0.67 -16.80 -10.23
C ASN A 174 1.26 -15.93 -11.36
N ALA A 175 2.52 -16.20 -11.71
CA ALA A 175 3.23 -15.45 -12.74
C ALA A 175 2.75 -15.79 -14.16
N TYR A 176 2.07 -16.94 -14.36
CA TYR A 176 1.62 -17.36 -15.68
C TYR A 176 0.42 -16.58 -16.21
N ASP A 177 -0.55 -16.30 -15.32
CA ASP A 177 -1.82 -15.69 -15.74
C ASP A 177 -1.83 -14.19 -15.59
N TYR A 178 -0.99 -13.65 -14.71
CA TYR A 178 -1.02 -12.26 -14.35
C TYR A 178 0.17 -11.49 -14.92
N ASN A 179 -0.11 -10.26 -15.28
CA ASN A 179 0.81 -9.34 -15.92
C ASN A 179 0.88 -8.07 -15.08
N CYS A 180 1.80 -8.02 -14.15
CA CYS A 180 1.85 -7.01 -13.11
C CYS A 180 2.87 -5.91 -13.43
N PRO A 181 2.54 -4.63 -13.22
CA PRO A 181 3.46 -3.52 -13.40
C PRO A 181 4.74 -3.67 -12.57
N ILE A 182 5.89 -3.47 -13.19
CA ILE A 182 7.17 -3.43 -12.48
C ILE A 182 7.28 -2.10 -11.73
N VAL A 183 7.78 -2.15 -10.50
CA VAL A 183 7.99 -0.94 -9.69
C VAL A 183 9.04 -0.05 -10.33
N PRO A 184 8.73 1.22 -10.69
CA PRO A 184 9.69 2.17 -11.22
C PRO A 184 10.82 2.49 -10.23
N GLU A 185 12.01 2.83 -10.76
CA GLU A 185 13.20 3.11 -9.93
C GLU A 185 12.97 4.21 -8.89
N GLU A 186 12.23 5.26 -9.25
CA GLU A 186 11.91 6.38 -8.36
C GLU A 186 11.03 5.99 -7.17
N ASN A 187 10.41 4.80 -7.21
CA ASN A 187 9.61 4.25 -6.12
C ASN A 187 10.33 3.16 -5.31
N LYS A 188 11.66 3.09 -5.42
CA LYS A 188 12.49 2.26 -4.55
C LYS A 188 12.95 3.05 -3.33
N LEU A 189 12.47 2.65 -2.16
CA LEU A 189 12.80 3.30 -0.89
C LEU A 189 14.02 2.63 -0.24
N PRO A 190 15.08 3.37 0.11
CA PRO A 190 16.25 2.84 0.79
C PRO A 190 16.01 2.73 2.32
N VAL A 191 14.87 2.17 2.71
CA VAL A 191 14.45 1.97 4.10
C VAL A 191 13.55 0.74 4.18
N GLU A 192 13.47 0.08 5.32
CA GLU A 192 12.52 -1.01 5.56
C GLU A 192 11.14 -0.47 5.91
N ILE A 193 10.12 -0.90 5.16
CA ILE A 193 8.71 -0.66 5.46
C ILE A 193 8.09 -1.97 5.95
N ARG A 194 8.31 -2.27 7.23
CA ARG A 194 7.77 -3.49 7.88
C ARG A 194 6.30 -3.32 8.21
N ALA A 195 5.47 -3.21 7.16
CA ALA A 195 4.03 -3.02 7.21
C ALA A 195 3.35 -3.67 6.02
N GLY A 196 2.05 -3.99 6.17
CA GLY A 196 1.25 -4.67 5.16
C GLY A 196 1.53 -6.16 5.09
N VAL A 197 1.39 -6.72 3.90
CA VAL A 197 1.52 -8.15 3.67
C VAL A 197 2.99 -8.60 3.69
N MET A 198 3.26 -9.75 4.33
CA MET A 198 4.52 -10.50 4.25
C MET A 198 4.41 -11.56 3.16
N TYR A 199 5.53 -12.10 2.72
CA TYR A 199 5.57 -13.12 1.67
C TYR A 199 6.52 -14.26 2.04
N GLU A 200 6.01 -15.46 1.88
CA GLU A 200 6.81 -16.67 1.89
C GLU A 200 6.80 -17.24 0.47
N ASP A 201 7.99 -17.51 -0.09
CA ASP A 201 8.12 -18.04 -1.45
C ASP A 201 7.87 -19.56 -1.47
N ILE A 202 6.61 -19.90 -1.22
CA ILE A 202 6.12 -21.31 -1.19
C ILE A 202 5.21 -21.62 -2.37
N TYR A 203 4.98 -20.65 -3.26
CA TYR A 203 4.02 -20.80 -4.37
C TYR A 203 4.74 -21.36 -5.60
N HIS A 204 4.15 -22.41 -6.16
CA HIS A 204 4.60 -23.01 -7.41
C HIS A 204 4.08 -22.17 -8.60
N HIS A 205 5.01 -21.69 -9.40
CA HIS A 205 4.76 -20.91 -10.62
C HIS A 205 4.89 -21.79 -11.84
#